data_36a54e9ae5175d5c58399fa154e93618
#
_entry.id   36a54e9ae5175d5c58399fa154e93618
#
_cell.length_a   1.000
_cell.length_b   1.000
_cell.length_c   1.000
_cell.angle_alpha   90.00
_cell.angle_beta   90.00
_cell.angle_gamma   90.00
#
_symmetry.space_group_name_H-M   'P 1'
#
loop_
_entity.id
_entity.type
_entity.pdbx_description
1 polymer ?
#
loop_
_entity_poly.entity_id
_entity_poly.type
_entity_poly.pdbx_seq_one_letter_code
_entity_poly.pdbx_strand_id
1 'polypeptide(L)'
;MKVGKTTLASQMDKAILLALEPGYHAIPGIQYQDITNWSDVRQAVKELKRPAVKELFSCVIVDTIDIGAEYCKKYICNQNDISDLGELGYGKGWTKFKDEFTDTFRSLTQLGYAVFFIGHDKEIIDEDGNKTIRPALSNSVKTVVSGLADIYGYAHQKHKGEMSVLTLRDTSGAIECGGRFKYIEEEIPLNYQSLVNAVKTAIDKEAEEHGNMYVTDERVAPVLSKSYDFSQMMEEISNVIGQLMEKSESNASKITSVVEHYLGKGKKVGECTPMQVEQLDLILIDLKELLS
;
A
#
# COMPACT_ATOMS: atom_id res chain seq x y z
N MET A 1 -16.86 20.27 0.99
CA MET A 1 -16.37 21.67 1.11
C MET A 1 -14.90 21.73 0.74
N LYS A 2 -14.43 22.75 -0.01
CA LYS A 2 -13.02 22.88 -0.44
C LYS A 2 -12.20 23.46 0.71
N VAL A 3 -11.67 22.62 1.58
CA VAL A 3 -10.92 23.02 2.78
C VAL A 3 -9.41 23.08 2.58
N GLY A 4 -8.87 22.66 1.41
CA GLY A 4 -7.43 22.72 1.10
C GLY A 4 -6.68 21.39 1.24
N LYS A 5 -7.36 20.25 1.19
CA LYS A 5 -6.72 18.90 1.27
C LYS A 5 -5.65 18.69 0.22
N THR A 6 -5.98 18.93 -1.05
CA THR A 6 -5.04 18.80 -2.17
C THR A 6 -3.90 19.82 -2.08
N THR A 7 -4.19 21.03 -1.61
CA THR A 7 -3.18 22.09 -1.36
C THR A 7 -2.18 21.65 -0.28
N LEU A 8 -2.64 21.01 0.82
CA LEU A 8 -1.75 20.45 1.81
C LEU A 8 -0.82 19.39 1.17
N ALA A 9 -1.41 18.44 0.46
CA ALA A 9 -0.66 17.34 -0.14
C ALA A 9 0.35 17.83 -1.21
N SER A 10 0.00 18.87 -1.97
CA SER A 10 0.88 19.44 -2.99
C SER A 10 2.12 20.17 -2.44
N GLN A 11 2.14 20.47 -1.14
CA GLN A 11 3.32 21.06 -0.46
C GLN A 11 4.41 20.02 -0.15
N MET A 12 4.15 18.73 -0.36
CA MET A 12 5.14 17.68 -0.20
C MET A 12 6.20 17.76 -1.30
N ASP A 13 7.45 17.49 -0.92
CA ASP A 13 8.56 17.49 -1.88
C ASP A 13 8.39 16.39 -2.93
N LYS A 14 8.70 16.74 -4.20
CA LYS A 14 8.64 15.81 -5.33
C LYS A 14 7.33 15.02 -5.39
N ALA A 15 6.20 15.71 -5.19
CA ALA A 15 4.88 15.08 -5.23
C ALA A 15 4.35 14.95 -6.67
N ILE A 16 3.73 13.82 -6.98
CA ILE A 16 2.89 13.62 -8.16
C ILE A 16 1.45 13.35 -7.74
N LEU A 17 0.51 14.04 -8.37
CA LEU A 17 -0.92 13.87 -8.17
C LEU A 17 -1.49 12.89 -9.19
N LEU A 18 -2.09 11.81 -8.73
CA LEU A 18 -3.01 10.98 -9.50
C LEU A 18 -4.39 11.63 -9.37
N ALA A 19 -4.79 12.37 -10.39
CA ALA A 19 -5.99 13.20 -10.39
C ALA A 19 -7.19 12.39 -10.89
N LEU A 20 -8.02 11.89 -9.97
CA LEU A 20 -9.26 11.21 -10.28
C LEU A 20 -10.44 12.18 -10.35
N GLU A 21 -10.25 13.41 -9.83
CA GLU A 21 -11.19 14.51 -9.92
C GLU A 21 -10.57 15.76 -10.54
N PRO A 22 -11.35 16.54 -11.32
CA PRO A 22 -10.90 17.82 -11.83
C PRO A 22 -10.90 18.88 -10.72
N GLY A 23 -9.80 19.14 -10.08
CA GLY A 23 -9.72 20.12 -8.97
C GLY A 23 -8.36 20.77 -8.83
N TYR A 24 -7.36 20.25 -9.50
CA TYR A 24 -5.94 20.58 -9.38
C TYR A 24 -5.52 21.82 -10.16
N HIS A 25 -6.32 22.30 -11.12
CA HIS A 25 -6.01 23.49 -11.94
C HIS A 25 -5.77 24.78 -11.11
N ALA A 26 -6.27 24.82 -9.88
CA ALA A 26 -6.05 25.94 -8.96
C ALA A 26 -4.76 25.85 -8.15
N ILE A 27 -3.95 24.78 -8.33
CA ILE A 27 -2.73 24.53 -7.58
C ILE A 27 -1.52 24.76 -8.48
N PRO A 28 -0.80 25.88 -8.34
CA PRO A 28 0.34 26.17 -9.21
C PRO A 28 1.47 25.16 -9.05
N GLY A 29 2.03 24.71 -10.17
CA GLY A 29 3.27 23.92 -10.20
C GLY A 29 3.12 22.45 -9.80
N ILE A 30 1.90 21.95 -9.51
CA ILE A 30 1.69 20.54 -9.20
C ILE A 30 1.94 19.69 -10.46
N GLN A 31 2.73 18.63 -10.30
CA GLN A 31 2.86 17.58 -11.30
C GLN A 31 1.67 16.63 -11.16
N TYR A 32 1.00 16.30 -12.26
CA TYR A 32 -0.19 15.47 -12.19
C TYR A 32 -0.30 14.50 -13.37
N GLN A 33 -1.05 13.43 -13.15
CA GLN A 33 -1.51 12.47 -14.14
C GLN A 33 -3.03 12.36 -14.02
N ASP A 34 -3.74 12.66 -15.11
CA ASP A 34 -5.20 12.42 -15.17
C ASP A 34 -5.49 10.92 -15.13
N ILE A 35 -6.45 10.55 -14.30
CA ILE A 35 -6.91 9.18 -14.08
C ILE A 35 -8.41 9.13 -14.37
N THR A 36 -8.80 8.38 -15.38
CA THR A 36 -10.21 8.26 -15.80
C THR A 36 -10.80 6.87 -15.55
N ASN A 37 -9.95 5.90 -15.27
CA ASN A 37 -10.33 4.51 -15.00
C ASN A 37 -9.21 3.78 -14.22
N TRP A 38 -9.46 2.54 -13.82
CA TRP A 38 -8.47 1.76 -13.06
C TRP A 38 -7.23 1.35 -13.86
N SER A 39 -7.36 1.19 -15.17
CA SER A 39 -6.22 0.89 -16.03
C SER A 39 -5.20 2.03 -16.04
N ASP A 40 -5.67 3.28 -15.96
CA ASP A 40 -4.80 4.46 -15.84
C ASP A 40 -4.05 4.43 -14.51
N VAL A 41 -4.72 4.06 -13.39
CA VAL A 41 -4.05 3.87 -12.07
C VAL A 41 -2.94 2.83 -12.19
N ARG A 42 -3.23 1.66 -12.76
CA ARG A 42 -2.25 0.58 -12.96
C ARG A 42 -1.08 1.02 -13.81
N GLN A 43 -1.34 1.77 -14.88
CA GLN A 43 -0.29 2.31 -15.75
C GLN A 43 0.58 3.32 -15.00
N ALA A 44 -0.02 4.25 -14.25
CA ALA A 44 0.71 5.21 -13.43
C ALA A 44 1.60 4.49 -12.39
N VAL A 45 1.07 3.50 -11.69
CA VAL A 45 1.84 2.68 -10.74
C VAL A 45 2.97 1.93 -11.45
N LYS A 46 2.76 1.41 -12.66
CA LYS A 46 3.81 0.76 -13.45
C LYS A 46 4.92 1.74 -13.83
N GLU A 47 4.60 2.96 -14.23
CA GLU A 47 5.59 4.00 -14.54
C GLU A 47 6.37 4.42 -13.29
N LEU A 48 5.69 4.56 -12.14
CA LEU A 48 6.32 4.89 -10.85
C LEU A 48 7.33 3.82 -10.36
N LYS A 49 7.25 2.58 -10.87
CA LYS A 49 8.24 1.53 -10.60
C LYS A 49 9.56 1.73 -11.34
N ARG A 50 9.59 2.55 -12.39
CA ARG A 50 10.79 2.78 -13.21
C ARG A 50 11.83 3.60 -12.43
N PRO A 51 13.10 3.20 -12.39
CA PRO A 51 14.15 3.91 -11.65
C PRO A 51 14.23 5.40 -11.95
N ALA A 52 14.19 5.79 -13.24
CA ALA A 52 14.25 7.19 -13.66
C ALA A 52 13.05 8.02 -13.13
N VAL A 53 11.87 7.44 -13.00
CA VAL A 53 10.69 8.12 -12.47
C VAL A 53 10.76 8.22 -10.94
N LYS A 54 11.34 7.20 -10.30
CA LYS A 54 11.54 7.18 -8.85
C LYS A 54 12.51 8.28 -8.37
N GLU A 55 13.45 8.72 -9.18
CA GLU A 55 14.34 9.87 -8.89
C GLU A 55 13.59 11.21 -8.94
N LEU A 56 12.53 11.29 -9.73
CA LEU A 56 11.74 12.52 -9.91
C LEU A 56 10.73 12.73 -8.79
N PHE A 57 10.16 11.65 -8.24
CA PHE A 57 9.07 11.71 -7.28
C PHE A 57 9.40 10.95 -6.00
N SER A 58 8.97 11.49 -4.86
CA SER A 58 9.08 10.86 -3.53
C SER A 58 7.71 10.68 -2.87
N CYS A 59 6.68 11.37 -3.37
CA CYS A 59 5.32 11.32 -2.85
C CYS A 59 4.31 11.10 -3.97
N VAL A 60 3.34 10.24 -3.74
CA VAL A 60 2.19 9.99 -4.63
C VAL A 60 0.91 10.42 -3.91
N ILE A 61 0.20 11.37 -4.49
CA ILE A 61 -1.08 11.86 -4.00
C ILE A 61 -2.19 11.20 -4.81
N VAL A 62 -3.17 10.61 -4.15
CA VAL A 62 -4.36 9.99 -4.78
C VAL A 62 -5.59 10.82 -4.41
N ASP A 63 -6.16 11.55 -5.37
CA ASP A 63 -7.26 12.49 -5.16
C ASP A 63 -8.41 12.23 -6.18
N THR A 64 -9.46 11.49 -5.81
CA THR A 64 -9.78 10.95 -4.47
C THR A 64 -9.84 9.42 -4.46
N ILE A 65 -9.54 8.83 -3.33
CA ILE A 65 -9.42 7.38 -3.16
C ILE A 65 -10.78 6.66 -3.26
N ASP A 66 -11.87 7.33 -2.91
CA ASP A 66 -13.24 6.81 -3.05
C ASP A 66 -13.59 6.60 -4.53
N ILE A 67 -13.28 7.55 -5.42
CA ILE A 67 -13.43 7.37 -6.87
C ILE A 67 -12.50 6.26 -7.38
N GLY A 68 -11.26 6.21 -6.87
CA GLY A 68 -10.33 5.14 -7.18
C GLY A 68 -10.90 3.75 -6.85
N ALA A 69 -11.59 3.64 -5.72
CA ALA A 69 -12.26 2.39 -5.33
C ALA A 69 -13.39 2.01 -6.28
N GLU A 70 -14.20 2.98 -6.73
CA GLU A 70 -15.25 2.72 -7.71
C GLU A 70 -14.67 2.29 -9.08
N TYR A 71 -13.56 2.90 -9.51
CA TYR A 71 -12.87 2.47 -10.73
C TYR A 71 -12.33 1.04 -10.60
N CYS A 72 -11.74 0.68 -9.46
CA CYS A 72 -11.25 -0.68 -9.21
C CYS A 72 -12.40 -1.69 -9.20
N LYS A 73 -13.52 -1.38 -8.53
CA LYS A 73 -14.73 -2.22 -8.52
C LYS A 73 -15.22 -2.48 -9.95
N LYS A 74 -15.37 -1.41 -10.73
CA LYS A 74 -15.82 -1.51 -12.13
C LYS A 74 -14.86 -2.32 -12.99
N TYR A 75 -13.55 -2.15 -12.78
CA TYR A 75 -12.52 -2.92 -13.48
C TYR A 75 -12.66 -4.43 -13.18
N ILE A 76 -12.83 -4.84 -11.93
CA ILE A 76 -13.02 -6.25 -11.55
C ILE A 76 -14.33 -6.79 -12.13
N CYS A 77 -15.41 -6.02 -12.11
CA CYS A 77 -16.68 -6.41 -12.73
C CYS A 77 -16.50 -6.66 -14.23
N ASN A 78 -15.88 -5.73 -14.95
CA ASN A 78 -15.64 -5.87 -16.39
C ASN A 78 -14.74 -7.06 -16.73
N GLN A 79 -13.70 -7.33 -15.92
CA GLN A 79 -12.82 -8.49 -16.12
C GLN A 79 -13.55 -9.83 -16.01
N ASN A 80 -14.63 -9.90 -15.25
CA ASN A 80 -15.35 -11.13 -14.97
C ASN A 80 -16.74 -11.17 -15.67
N ASP A 81 -17.04 -10.20 -16.55
CA ASP A 81 -18.30 -10.05 -17.27
C ASP A 81 -19.53 -10.11 -16.34
N ILE A 82 -19.47 -9.30 -15.25
CA ILE A 82 -20.51 -9.19 -14.22
C ILE A 82 -20.86 -7.72 -14.02
N SER A 83 -22.04 -7.44 -13.49
CA SER A 83 -22.52 -6.10 -13.17
C SER A 83 -22.24 -5.68 -11.72
N ASP A 84 -22.13 -6.67 -10.81
CA ASP A 84 -21.78 -6.44 -9.41
C ASP A 84 -20.87 -7.55 -8.87
N LEU A 85 -19.98 -7.16 -7.91
CA LEU A 85 -19.02 -8.08 -7.29
C LEU A 85 -19.67 -9.30 -6.61
N GLY A 86 -20.92 -9.16 -6.14
CA GLY A 86 -21.68 -10.23 -5.50
C GLY A 86 -22.01 -11.38 -6.44
N GLU A 87 -22.08 -11.13 -7.75
CA GLU A 87 -22.44 -12.16 -8.75
C GLU A 87 -21.43 -13.29 -8.86
N LEU A 88 -20.15 -13.07 -8.47
CA LEU A 88 -19.16 -14.15 -8.42
C LEU A 88 -19.40 -15.16 -7.29
N GLY A 89 -20.36 -14.90 -6.41
CA GLY A 89 -20.74 -15.77 -5.30
C GLY A 89 -19.66 -15.95 -4.23
N TYR A 90 -20.06 -16.37 -3.05
CA TYR A 90 -19.18 -16.69 -1.90
C TYR A 90 -18.12 -15.62 -1.60
N GLY A 91 -18.40 -14.35 -1.87
CA GLY A 91 -17.48 -13.23 -1.61
C GLY A 91 -16.27 -13.12 -2.54
N LYS A 92 -16.14 -13.99 -3.55
CA LYS A 92 -14.98 -14.01 -4.46
C LYS A 92 -14.72 -12.68 -5.17
N GLY A 93 -15.77 -11.97 -5.59
CA GLY A 93 -15.62 -10.68 -6.25
C GLY A 93 -15.05 -9.62 -5.31
N TRP A 94 -15.50 -9.60 -4.07
CA TRP A 94 -14.97 -8.71 -3.03
C TRP A 94 -13.52 -9.05 -2.66
N THR A 95 -13.15 -10.34 -2.64
CA THR A 95 -11.76 -10.76 -2.44
C THR A 95 -10.88 -10.25 -3.58
N LYS A 96 -11.25 -10.51 -4.83
CA LYS A 96 -10.50 -10.01 -6.00
C LYS A 96 -10.33 -8.49 -6.00
N PHE A 97 -11.41 -7.77 -5.68
CA PHE A 97 -11.37 -6.30 -5.54
C PHE A 97 -10.38 -5.88 -4.45
N LYS A 98 -10.47 -6.48 -3.26
CA LYS A 98 -9.61 -6.14 -2.14
C LYS A 98 -8.15 -6.41 -2.45
N ASP A 99 -7.84 -7.55 -3.05
CA ASP A 99 -6.47 -7.94 -3.42
C ASP A 99 -5.90 -6.96 -4.45
N GLU A 100 -6.60 -6.73 -5.57
CA GLU A 100 -6.19 -5.78 -6.61
C GLU A 100 -5.95 -4.37 -6.06
N PHE A 101 -6.89 -3.87 -5.24
CA PHE A 101 -6.81 -2.53 -4.64
C PHE A 101 -5.64 -2.43 -3.66
N THR A 102 -5.47 -3.45 -2.80
CA THR A 102 -4.40 -3.51 -1.82
C THR A 102 -3.03 -3.58 -2.48
N ASP A 103 -2.84 -4.49 -3.44
CA ASP A 103 -1.56 -4.73 -4.08
C ASP A 103 -1.10 -3.52 -4.89
N THR A 104 -2.04 -2.85 -5.55
CA THR A 104 -1.75 -1.63 -6.30
C THR A 104 -1.12 -0.55 -5.42
N PHE A 105 -1.73 -0.20 -4.29
CA PHE A 105 -1.22 0.87 -3.43
C PHE A 105 -0.10 0.42 -2.49
N ARG A 106 -0.12 -0.83 -2.00
CA ARG A 106 0.98 -1.40 -1.23
C ARG A 106 2.28 -1.40 -2.03
N SER A 107 2.21 -1.66 -3.33
CA SER A 107 3.39 -1.63 -4.18
C SER A 107 4.10 -0.27 -4.18
N LEU A 108 3.36 0.84 -4.05
CA LEU A 108 3.94 2.19 -3.96
C LEU A 108 4.69 2.40 -2.64
N THR A 109 4.11 1.98 -1.51
CA THR A 109 4.78 2.08 -0.21
C THR A 109 6.01 1.20 -0.14
N GLN A 110 5.96 -0.01 -0.71
CA GLN A 110 7.12 -0.91 -0.80
C GLN A 110 8.26 -0.34 -1.66
N LEU A 111 7.94 0.48 -2.65
CA LEU A 111 8.94 1.21 -3.44
C LEU A 111 9.55 2.41 -2.70
N GLY A 112 9.06 2.72 -1.51
CA GLY A 112 9.53 3.82 -0.68
C GLY A 112 8.89 5.17 -0.98
N TYR A 113 7.77 5.21 -1.74
CA TYR A 113 6.98 6.43 -1.87
C TYR A 113 6.22 6.73 -0.58
N ALA A 114 6.15 8.01 -0.20
CA ALA A 114 5.10 8.48 0.68
C ALA A 114 3.78 8.48 -0.12
N VAL A 115 2.73 7.86 0.40
CA VAL A 115 1.42 7.83 -0.28
C VAL A 115 0.41 8.64 0.52
N PHE A 116 -0.19 9.62 -0.13
CA PHE A 116 -1.17 10.53 0.47
C PHE A 116 -2.55 10.30 -0.16
N PHE A 117 -3.45 9.68 0.60
CA PHE A 117 -4.83 9.48 0.15
C PHE A 117 -5.71 10.64 0.56
N ILE A 118 -6.44 11.20 -0.40
CA ILE A 118 -7.50 12.17 -0.16
C ILE A 118 -8.83 11.49 -0.44
N GLY A 119 -9.80 11.67 0.45
CA GLY A 119 -11.13 11.11 0.29
C GLY A 119 -12.20 12.08 0.76
N HIS A 120 -13.45 11.77 0.43
CA HIS A 120 -14.62 12.48 0.92
C HIS A 120 -15.03 11.96 2.30
N ASP A 121 -15.75 12.79 3.01
CA ASP A 121 -16.38 12.47 4.27
C ASP A 121 -17.89 12.24 4.11
N LYS A 122 -18.48 11.54 5.08
CA LYS A 122 -19.91 11.39 5.26
C LYS A 122 -20.29 11.56 6.72
N GLU A 123 -21.44 12.15 6.95
CA GLU A 123 -22.05 12.23 8.26
C GLU A 123 -22.96 11.02 8.49
N ILE A 124 -22.81 10.36 9.63
CA ILE A 124 -23.67 9.28 10.07
C ILE A 124 -24.36 9.74 11.33
N ILE A 125 -25.66 9.56 11.41
CA ILE A 125 -26.49 9.84 12.59
C ILE A 125 -26.96 8.50 13.11
N ASP A 126 -26.66 8.20 14.38
CA ASP A 126 -27.12 6.99 15.05
C ASP A 126 -28.57 7.09 15.51
N GLU A 127 -29.10 6.01 16.09
CA GLU A 127 -30.48 5.94 16.58
C GLU A 127 -30.76 6.92 17.74
N ASP A 128 -29.72 7.33 18.47
CA ASP A 128 -29.77 8.29 19.56
C ASP A 128 -29.61 9.75 19.09
N GLY A 129 -29.43 9.97 17.78
CA GLY A 129 -29.26 11.28 17.17
C GLY A 129 -27.83 11.84 17.25
N ASN A 130 -26.83 11.05 17.68
CA ASN A 130 -25.45 11.47 17.70
C ASN A 130 -24.86 11.46 16.29
N LYS A 131 -24.15 12.50 15.96
CA LYS A 131 -23.50 12.67 14.67
C LYS A 131 -22.05 12.21 14.71
N THR A 132 -21.66 11.37 13.76
CA THR A 132 -20.29 10.94 13.56
C THR A 132 -19.84 11.23 12.14
N ILE A 133 -18.69 11.87 11.99
CA ILE A 133 -18.04 12.11 10.70
C ILE A 133 -17.09 10.95 10.41
N ARG A 134 -17.23 10.35 9.24
CA ARG A 134 -16.43 9.21 8.81
C ARG A 134 -15.99 9.38 7.35
N PRO A 135 -14.91 8.69 6.92
CA PRO A 135 -14.59 8.59 5.49
C PRO A 135 -15.77 8.03 4.68
N ALA A 136 -16.05 8.60 3.51
CA ALA A 136 -17.07 8.11 2.59
C ALA A 136 -16.62 6.86 1.83
N LEU A 137 -16.01 5.92 2.52
CA LEU A 137 -15.48 4.68 1.99
C LEU A 137 -16.38 3.49 2.39
N SER A 138 -16.41 2.46 1.54
CA SER A 138 -16.94 1.16 1.94
C SER A 138 -16.04 0.52 3.02
N ASN A 139 -16.60 -0.37 3.85
CA ASN A 139 -15.83 -1.01 4.91
C ASN A 139 -14.57 -1.74 4.39
N SER A 140 -14.65 -2.38 3.22
CA SER A 140 -13.53 -3.07 2.59
C SER A 140 -12.40 -2.11 2.22
N VAL A 141 -12.73 -0.98 1.57
CA VAL A 141 -11.77 0.06 1.18
C VAL A 141 -11.18 0.72 2.41
N LYS A 142 -12.02 1.07 3.39
CA LYS A 142 -11.58 1.67 4.65
C LYS A 142 -10.55 0.79 5.37
N THR A 143 -10.81 -0.51 5.46
CA THR A 143 -9.88 -1.46 6.09
C THR A 143 -8.52 -1.48 5.38
N VAL A 144 -8.50 -1.43 4.04
CA VAL A 144 -7.25 -1.40 3.27
C VAL A 144 -6.51 -0.08 3.48
N VAL A 145 -7.19 1.05 3.29
CA VAL A 145 -6.56 2.38 3.37
C VAL A 145 -6.05 2.65 4.78
N SER A 146 -6.85 2.37 5.83
CA SER A 146 -6.41 2.55 7.22
C SER A 146 -5.28 1.59 7.62
N GLY A 147 -5.22 0.40 7.02
CA GLY A 147 -4.11 -0.54 7.23
C GLY A 147 -2.79 -0.10 6.59
N LEU A 148 -2.86 0.67 5.50
CA LEU A 148 -1.70 1.24 4.81
C LEU A 148 -1.25 2.58 5.40
N ALA A 149 -2.19 3.37 5.94
CA ALA A 149 -1.91 4.71 6.45
C ALA A 149 -1.29 4.67 7.84
N ASP A 150 -0.26 5.49 8.06
CA ASP A 150 0.31 5.74 9.39
C ASP A 150 -0.51 6.76 10.17
N ILE A 151 -1.18 7.67 9.46
CA ILE A 151 -2.04 8.72 9.99
C ILE A 151 -3.26 8.84 9.08
N TYR A 152 -4.43 8.98 9.65
CA TYR A 152 -5.62 9.45 8.94
C TYR A 152 -6.32 10.53 9.78
N GLY A 153 -6.65 11.63 9.13
CA GLY A 153 -7.20 12.82 9.78
C GLY A 153 -8.36 13.42 9.01
N TYR A 154 -9.08 14.29 9.69
CA TYR A 154 -10.20 15.02 9.13
C TYR A 154 -9.86 16.50 8.94
N ALA A 155 -9.89 16.96 7.68
CA ALA A 155 -9.63 18.36 7.33
C ALA A 155 -10.95 19.14 7.29
N HIS A 156 -11.08 20.18 8.12
CA HIS A 156 -12.30 20.97 8.21
C HIS A 156 -12.03 22.43 8.62
N GLN A 157 -13.07 23.26 8.62
CA GLN A 157 -13.10 24.58 9.23
C GLN A 157 -14.03 24.50 10.44
N LYS A 158 -13.59 24.99 11.60
CA LYS A 158 -14.42 25.04 12.81
C LYS A 158 -15.64 25.94 12.62
N HIS A 159 -15.39 27.11 12.02
CA HIS A 159 -16.43 28.04 11.61
C HIS A 159 -16.19 28.49 10.16
N LYS A 160 -17.25 28.85 9.47
CA LYS A 160 -17.17 29.29 8.07
C LYS A 160 -16.30 30.55 7.95
N GLY A 161 -15.23 30.44 7.15
CA GLY A 161 -14.30 31.53 6.91
C GLY A 161 -13.04 31.52 7.82
N GLU A 162 -12.97 30.62 8.79
CA GLU A 162 -11.75 30.40 9.57
C GLU A 162 -10.70 29.59 8.81
N MET A 163 -9.49 29.59 9.34
CA MET A 163 -8.42 28.75 8.82
C MET A 163 -8.79 27.27 8.96
N SER A 164 -8.49 26.50 7.94
CA SER A 164 -8.71 25.06 7.97
C SER A 164 -7.74 24.39 8.94
N VAL A 165 -8.26 23.39 9.64
CA VAL A 165 -7.53 22.55 10.59
C VAL A 165 -7.58 21.08 10.15
N LEU A 166 -6.61 20.31 10.66
CA LEU A 166 -6.55 18.88 10.50
C LEU A 166 -6.67 18.24 11.89
N THR A 167 -7.79 17.55 12.15
CA THR A 167 -7.97 16.74 13.36
C THR A 167 -7.32 15.39 13.13
N LEU A 168 -6.33 15.05 13.94
CA LEU A 168 -5.53 13.82 13.85
C LEU A 168 -5.94 12.79 14.90
N ARG A 169 -6.56 13.25 15.98
CA ARG A 169 -7.10 12.42 17.05
C ARG A 169 -8.38 13.06 17.58
N ASP A 170 -9.40 12.26 17.78
CA ASP A 170 -10.64 12.67 18.44
C ASP A 170 -10.98 11.69 19.56
N THR A 171 -11.05 12.20 20.79
CA THR A 171 -11.40 11.43 21.99
C THR A 171 -12.90 11.40 22.26
N SER A 172 -13.67 12.27 21.59
CA SER A 172 -15.14 12.33 21.74
C SER A 172 -15.88 11.25 20.95
N GLY A 173 -15.24 10.67 19.91
CA GLY A 173 -15.86 9.73 18.99
C GLY A 173 -16.73 10.38 17.91
N ALA A 174 -16.76 11.73 17.84
CA ALA A 174 -17.52 12.46 16.83
C ALA A 174 -16.84 12.46 15.46
N ILE A 175 -15.50 12.29 15.41
CA ILE A 175 -14.72 12.29 14.18
C ILE A 175 -13.88 11.01 14.14
N GLU A 176 -14.06 10.22 13.07
CA GLU A 176 -13.21 9.05 12.85
C GLU A 176 -11.87 9.47 12.28
N CYS A 177 -10.86 9.54 13.15
CA CYS A 177 -9.47 9.86 12.83
C CYS A 177 -8.53 9.12 13.77
N GLY A 178 -7.22 9.09 13.43
CA GLY A 178 -6.21 8.42 14.27
C GLY A 178 -4.95 8.04 13.50
N GLY A 179 -4.11 7.22 14.12
CA GLY A 179 -2.85 6.79 13.51
C GLY A 179 -2.00 5.97 14.46
N ARG A 180 -0.78 5.66 14.01
CA ARG A 180 0.20 4.86 14.75
C ARG A 180 0.99 5.68 15.78
N PHE A 181 0.95 7.02 15.69
CA PHE A 181 1.74 7.90 16.56
C PHE A 181 0.99 8.18 17.84
N LYS A 182 1.42 7.57 18.95
CA LYS A 182 0.80 7.66 20.29
C LYS A 182 0.70 9.11 20.81
N TYR A 183 1.69 9.94 20.55
CA TYR A 183 1.80 11.30 21.07
C TYR A 183 1.48 12.40 20.05
N ILE A 184 0.82 12.05 18.94
CA ILE A 184 0.42 13.04 17.95
C ILE A 184 -0.62 14.01 18.54
N GLU A 185 -0.50 15.28 18.18
CA GLU A 185 -1.45 16.32 18.58
C GLU A 185 -2.87 16.02 18.09
N GLU A 186 -3.89 16.42 18.85
CA GLU A 186 -5.29 16.20 18.47
C GLU A 186 -5.67 16.98 17.21
N GLU A 187 -5.20 18.22 17.12
CA GLU A 187 -5.54 19.13 16.01
C GLU A 187 -4.36 20.04 15.67
N ILE A 188 -4.15 20.26 14.38
CA ILE A 188 -3.09 21.12 13.84
C ILE A 188 -3.64 22.02 12.72
N PRO A 189 -3.01 23.16 12.41
CA PRO A 189 -3.29 23.90 11.17
C PRO A 189 -3.13 23.04 9.93
N LEU A 190 -4.03 23.18 8.95
CA LEU A 190 -4.01 22.40 7.72
C LEU A 190 -2.91 22.88 6.77
N ASN A 191 -1.66 22.57 7.07
CA ASN A 191 -0.52 22.79 6.19
C ASN A 191 0.55 21.70 6.43
N TYR A 192 1.43 21.53 5.44
CA TYR A 192 2.45 20.48 5.46
C TYR A 192 3.45 20.63 6.61
N GLN A 193 3.90 21.86 6.89
CA GLN A 193 4.88 22.09 7.96
C GLN A 193 4.33 21.73 9.34
N SER A 194 3.06 22.05 9.61
CA SER A 194 2.39 21.64 10.85
C SER A 194 2.28 20.15 10.99
N LEU A 195 1.97 19.43 9.88
CA LEU A 195 1.91 17.97 9.87
C LEU A 195 3.29 17.35 10.14
N VAL A 196 4.34 17.83 9.49
CA VAL A 196 5.73 17.38 9.72
C VAL A 196 6.14 17.60 11.17
N ASN A 197 5.85 18.78 11.72
CA ASN A 197 6.18 19.10 13.11
C ASN A 197 5.43 18.20 14.10
N ALA A 198 4.13 17.94 13.87
CA ALA A 198 3.32 17.06 14.73
C ALA A 198 3.87 15.63 14.74
N VAL A 199 4.25 15.09 13.57
CA VAL A 199 4.87 13.77 13.45
C VAL A 199 6.22 13.75 14.17
N LYS A 200 7.08 14.75 13.93
CA LYS A 200 8.39 14.83 14.57
C LYS A 200 8.26 14.89 16.09
N THR A 201 7.40 15.77 16.61
CA THR A 201 7.15 15.89 18.06
C THR A 201 6.63 14.57 18.65
N ALA A 202 5.76 13.86 17.93
CA ALA A 202 5.24 12.57 18.40
C ALA A 202 6.35 11.50 18.47
N ILE A 203 7.24 11.47 17.49
CA ILE A 203 8.41 10.59 17.47
C ILE A 203 9.39 10.92 18.59
N ASP A 204 9.71 12.21 18.77
CA ASP A 204 10.64 12.66 19.82
C ASP A 204 10.12 12.28 21.21
N LYS A 205 8.83 12.48 21.50
CA LYS A 205 8.20 12.07 22.77
C LYS A 205 8.23 10.57 23.00
N GLU A 206 7.99 9.77 21.95
CA GLU A 206 8.07 8.30 22.03
C GLU A 206 9.51 7.87 22.35
N ALA A 207 10.50 8.51 21.72
CA ALA A 207 11.91 8.24 21.95
C ALA A 207 12.36 8.62 23.37
N GLU A 208 11.86 9.73 23.91
CA GLU A 208 12.13 10.16 25.29
C GLU A 208 11.57 9.14 26.32
N GLU A 209 10.36 8.62 26.10
CA GLU A 209 9.75 7.64 27.00
C GLU A 209 10.47 6.28 26.98
N HIS A 210 10.96 5.87 25.82
CA HIS A 210 11.57 4.55 25.61
C HIS A 210 13.12 4.56 25.52
N GLY A 211 13.75 5.69 25.80
CA GLY A 211 15.22 5.81 25.88
C GLY A 211 15.93 5.72 24.54
N ASN A 212 15.40 6.31 23.49
CA ASN A 212 15.98 6.38 22.12
C ASN A 212 16.25 5.02 21.45
N MET A 213 15.75 3.92 21.97
CA MET A 213 16.07 2.58 21.45
C MET A 213 15.32 2.19 20.17
N TYR A 214 14.30 2.96 19.76
CA TYR A 214 13.36 2.54 18.71
C TYR A 214 13.27 3.49 17.51
N VAL A 215 13.92 4.65 17.56
CA VAL A 215 13.87 5.62 16.46
C VAL A 215 15.28 5.87 15.94
N THR A 216 15.55 5.39 14.72
CA THR A 216 16.76 5.75 13.99
C THR A 216 16.39 6.64 12.81
N ASP A 217 17.13 7.72 12.60
CA ASP A 217 17.03 8.56 11.39
C ASP A 217 17.59 7.83 10.17
N GLU A 218 18.35 6.75 10.39
CA GLU A 218 18.83 5.88 9.34
C GLU A 218 17.74 4.91 8.91
N ARG A 219 17.06 5.25 7.82
CA ARG A 219 16.25 4.27 7.10
C ARG A 219 17.20 3.25 6.48
N VAL A 220 17.22 2.05 7.02
CA VAL A 220 17.80 0.91 6.31
C VAL A 220 17.12 0.85 4.95
N ALA A 221 17.91 0.91 3.88
CA ALA A 221 17.35 0.77 2.53
C ALA A 221 16.47 -0.48 2.50
N PRO A 222 15.25 -0.38 1.96
CA PRO A 222 14.37 -1.54 1.90
C PRO A 222 15.13 -2.66 1.21
N VAL A 223 15.12 -3.83 1.80
CA VAL A 223 15.62 -5.03 1.14
C VAL A 223 14.89 -5.09 -0.19
N LEU A 224 15.60 -4.92 -1.30
CA LEU A 224 15.01 -4.98 -2.63
C LEU A 224 14.27 -6.31 -2.69
N SER A 225 12.97 -6.24 -2.96
CA SER A 225 12.19 -7.43 -3.23
C SER A 225 12.94 -8.22 -4.30
N LYS A 226 13.31 -9.48 -4.01
CA LYS A 226 13.96 -10.33 -4.99
C LYS A 226 13.09 -10.32 -6.24
N SER A 227 13.62 -9.84 -7.36
CA SER A 227 12.96 -10.07 -8.65
C SER A 227 13.32 -11.50 -9.05
N TYR A 228 12.33 -12.36 -9.04
CA TYR A 228 12.53 -13.74 -9.44
C TYR A 228 12.47 -13.85 -10.96
N ASP A 229 13.56 -14.28 -11.57
CA ASP A 229 13.56 -14.80 -12.95
C ASP A 229 13.31 -16.30 -12.90
N PHE A 230 12.12 -16.72 -13.32
CA PHE A 230 11.72 -18.12 -13.30
C PHE A 230 12.68 -19.01 -14.09
N SER A 231 13.12 -18.59 -15.28
CA SER A 231 14.01 -19.37 -16.14
C SER A 231 15.38 -19.53 -15.50
N GLN A 232 15.95 -18.45 -14.98
CA GLN A 232 17.24 -18.47 -14.28
C GLN A 232 17.19 -19.35 -13.02
N MET A 233 16.08 -19.29 -12.27
CA MET A 233 15.90 -20.09 -11.05
C MET A 233 15.79 -21.58 -11.36
N MET A 234 15.08 -21.96 -12.42
CA MET A 234 14.98 -23.34 -12.87
C MET A 234 16.33 -23.90 -13.30
N GLU A 235 17.13 -23.10 -14.00
CA GLU A 235 18.49 -23.45 -14.38
C GLU A 235 19.39 -23.65 -13.17
N GLU A 236 19.33 -22.71 -12.20
CA GLU A 236 20.13 -22.77 -10.98
C GLU A 236 19.77 -24.00 -10.12
N ILE A 237 18.50 -24.32 -9.95
CA ILE A 237 18.05 -25.53 -9.24
C ILE A 237 18.57 -26.79 -9.95
N SER A 238 18.48 -26.84 -11.27
CA SER A 238 18.97 -27.98 -12.05
C SER A 238 20.48 -28.20 -11.86
N ASN A 239 21.24 -27.09 -11.85
CA ASN A 239 22.71 -27.15 -11.62
C ASN A 239 23.04 -27.66 -10.21
N VAL A 240 22.31 -27.17 -9.18
CA VAL A 240 22.54 -27.60 -7.79
C VAL A 240 22.14 -29.06 -7.60
N ILE A 241 21.07 -29.52 -8.19
CA ILE A 241 20.68 -30.94 -8.18
C ILE A 241 21.79 -31.81 -8.85
N GLY A 242 22.29 -31.38 -10.01
CA GLY A 242 23.40 -32.06 -10.70
C GLY A 242 24.62 -32.24 -9.79
N GLN A 243 25.05 -31.15 -9.16
CA GLN A 243 26.21 -31.18 -8.23
C GLN A 243 25.97 -32.09 -7.01
N LEU A 244 24.76 -32.12 -6.46
CA LEU A 244 24.41 -33.00 -5.34
C LEU A 244 24.44 -34.47 -5.77
N MET A 245 23.94 -34.80 -6.95
CA MET A 245 23.98 -36.17 -7.49
C MET A 245 25.39 -36.66 -7.83
N GLU A 246 26.26 -35.77 -8.34
CA GLU A 246 27.68 -36.07 -8.57
C GLU A 246 28.42 -36.37 -7.26
N LYS A 247 28.08 -35.68 -6.16
CA LYS A 247 28.67 -35.94 -4.83
C LYS A 247 28.29 -37.31 -4.27
N SER A 248 27.04 -37.74 -4.41
CA SER A 248 26.55 -39.04 -3.94
C SER A 248 25.14 -39.36 -4.46
N GLU A 249 24.93 -40.56 -4.95
CA GLU A 249 23.61 -41.07 -5.32
C GLU A 249 22.62 -41.10 -4.13
N SER A 250 23.11 -41.20 -2.90
CA SER A 250 22.25 -41.14 -1.70
C SER A 250 21.57 -39.80 -1.50
N ASN A 251 22.01 -38.73 -2.17
CA ASN A 251 21.35 -37.41 -2.12
C ASN A 251 20.00 -37.38 -2.86
N ALA A 252 19.71 -38.34 -3.74
CA ALA A 252 18.45 -38.40 -4.46
C ALA A 252 17.24 -38.41 -3.51
N SER A 253 17.31 -39.15 -2.41
CA SER A 253 16.23 -39.19 -1.40
C SER A 253 16.09 -37.87 -0.65
N LYS A 254 17.20 -37.18 -0.36
CA LYS A 254 17.19 -35.86 0.31
C LYS A 254 16.61 -34.80 -0.62
N ILE A 255 17.04 -34.78 -1.89
CA ILE A 255 16.51 -33.86 -2.91
C ILE A 255 15.01 -34.05 -3.04
N THR A 256 14.53 -35.31 -3.14
CA THR A 256 13.11 -35.61 -3.23
C THR A 256 12.38 -35.09 -1.98
N SER A 257 12.92 -35.30 -0.79
CA SER A 257 12.32 -34.83 0.46
C SER A 257 12.18 -33.31 0.50
N VAL A 258 13.20 -32.55 0.07
CA VAL A 258 13.17 -31.09 -0.02
C VAL A 258 12.10 -30.64 -1.01
N VAL A 259 12.07 -31.22 -2.21
CA VAL A 259 11.09 -30.83 -3.23
C VAL A 259 9.65 -31.14 -2.78
N GLU A 260 9.41 -32.31 -2.22
CA GLU A 260 8.10 -32.71 -1.73
C GLU A 260 7.63 -31.89 -0.51
N HIS A 261 8.55 -31.36 0.28
CA HIS A 261 8.22 -30.49 1.40
C HIS A 261 7.49 -29.22 0.94
N TYR A 262 7.96 -28.61 -0.15
CA TYR A 262 7.41 -27.34 -0.65
C TYR A 262 6.34 -27.49 -1.73
N LEU A 263 6.42 -28.52 -2.57
CA LEU A 263 5.50 -28.72 -3.69
C LEU A 263 4.41 -29.75 -3.43
N GLY A 264 4.59 -30.57 -2.39
CA GLY A 264 3.71 -31.71 -2.07
C GLY A 264 4.21 -33.03 -2.65
N LYS A 265 3.75 -34.13 -2.06
CA LYS A 265 4.17 -35.49 -2.35
C LYS A 265 4.02 -35.86 -3.84
N GLY A 266 5.09 -36.38 -4.44
CA GLY A 266 5.14 -36.82 -5.84
C GLY A 266 5.28 -35.70 -6.86
N LYS A 267 5.37 -34.43 -6.45
CA LYS A 267 5.58 -33.29 -7.34
C LYS A 267 7.04 -33.12 -7.70
N LYS A 268 7.29 -32.56 -8.89
CA LYS A 268 8.66 -32.32 -9.41
C LYS A 268 8.86 -30.85 -9.75
N VAL A 269 10.10 -30.36 -9.57
CA VAL A 269 10.48 -29.00 -9.95
C VAL A 269 10.16 -28.68 -11.41
N GLY A 270 10.37 -29.64 -12.32
CA GLY A 270 10.09 -29.46 -13.76
C GLY A 270 8.61 -29.25 -14.12
N GLU A 271 7.69 -29.46 -13.17
CA GLU A 271 6.25 -29.23 -13.36
C GLU A 271 5.81 -27.84 -12.84
N CYS A 272 6.73 -27.05 -12.27
CA CYS A 272 6.44 -25.75 -11.71
C CYS A 272 6.17 -24.69 -12.78
N THR A 273 5.35 -23.73 -12.41
CA THR A 273 5.00 -22.57 -13.23
C THR A 273 5.60 -21.30 -12.63
N PRO A 274 5.66 -20.18 -13.37
CA PRO A 274 6.10 -18.88 -12.82
C PRO A 274 5.35 -18.41 -11.57
N MET A 275 4.18 -18.97 -11.28
CA MET A 275 3.41 -18.65 -10.06
C MET A 275 4.02 -19.28 -8.79
N GLN A 276 4.95 -20.22 -8.93
CA GLN A 276 5.54 -20.98 -7.83
C GLN A 276 7.00 -20.55 -7.55
N VAL A 277 7.39 -19.34 -7.98
CA VAL A 277 8.77 -18.84 -7.82
C VAL A 277 9.23 -18.76 -6.37
N GLU A 278 8.32 -18.47 -5.44
CA GLU A 278 8.65 -18.40 -4.02
C GLU A 278 8.98 -19.79 -3.44
N GLN A 279 8.22 -20.81 -3.84
CA GLN A 279 8.50 -22.19 -3.46
C GLN A 279 9.82 -22.68 -4.07
N LEU A 280 10.11 -22.29 -5.31
CA LEU A 280 11.37 -22.61 -5.97
C LEU A 280 12.57 -21.94 -5.29
N ASP A 281 12.42 -20.70 -4.81
CA ASP A 281 13.47 -20.00 -4.04
C ASP A 281 13.79 -20.74 -2.75
N LEU A 282 12.78 -21.19 -2.01
CA LEU A 282 12.95 -21.99 -0.79
C LEU A 282 13.62 -23.33 -1.07
N ILE A 283 13.19 -24.04 -2.12
CA ILE A 283 13.82 -25.29 -2.58
C ILE A 283 15.29 -25.05 -2.89
N LEU A 284 15.62 -23.96 -3.60
CA LEU A 284 16.98 -23.63 -3.96
C LEU A 284 17.87 -23.36 -2.74
N ILE A 285 17.32 -22.66 -1.73
CA ILE A 285 18.01 -22.42 -0.46
C ILE A 285 18.35 -23.73 0.22
N ASP A 286 17.37 -24.60 0.44
CA ASP A 286 17.56 -25.87 1.15
C ASP A 286 18.48 -26.83 0.37
N LEU A 287 18.41 -26.84 -0.96
CA LEU A 287 19.31 -27.63 -1.78
C LEU A 287 20.76 -27.14 -1.71
N LYS A 288 20.99 -25.81 -1.62
CA LYS A 288 22.31 -25.24 -1.42
C LYS A 288 22.89 -25.57 -0.03
N GLU A 289 22.03 -25.64 0.99
CA GLU A 289 22.46 -26.12 2.32
C GLU A 289 22.91 -27.57 2.31
N LEU A 290 22.32 -28.43 1.48
CA LEU A 290 22.76 -29.81 1.30
C LEU A 290 24.12 -29.92 0.56
N LEU A 291 24.51 -28.87 -0.18
CA LEU A 291 25.79 -28.81 -0.88
C LEU A 291 26.97 -28.42 0.06
N SER A 292 26.64 -27.58 1.07
CA SER A 292 27.63 -27.09 2.05
C SER A 292 28.08 -28.20 3.02
#